data_42e0e8437f1521436ddfee305400423c
#
_entry.id   42e0e8437f1521436ddfee305400423c
#
_cell.length_a   1.000
_cell.length_b   1.000
_cell.length_c   1.000
_cell.angle_alpha   90.00
_cell.angle_beta   90.00
_cell.angle_gamma   90.00
#
_symmetry.space_group_name_H-M   'P 1'
#
loop_
_entity.id
_entity.type
_entity.pdbx_description
1 polymer ?
#
loop_
_entity_poly.entity_id
_entity_poly.type
_entity_poly.pdbx_seq_one_letter_code
_entity_poly.pdbx_strand_id
1 'polypeptide(L)'
;MRVARGPHPGANGWLGSWSPRSSDGFHGKGVEVSVGYEDVDRLIRAYADVIADQKDYLTQLDSAIGDADHGINMNRGMQAALAKLDGQAPGDVGALFKAVGMTLVSTVGGAGGPLYGTLFLQLGTATAGKEVIEAADWAAALSAAVAGVQARGKAEPQDKTMVDALIPARDAYEAALGDGATFADALRRSATAAEEGMKATIPLVARKGRASYLGERSAGHQDPGATSSWLLVKTVADTWAGD
;
A
#
# COMPACT_ATOMS: atom_id res chain seq x y z
N MET A 1 -59.60 11.22 -66.60
CA MET A 1 -59.67 9.96 -67.42
C MET A 1 -58.80 8.93 -66.74
N ARG A 2 -59.43 8.09 -66.02
CA ARG A 2 -59.43 6.61 -65.98
C ARG A 2 -58.18 5.97 -66.59
N VAL A 3 -57.50 5.21 -65.76
CA VAL A 3 -57.47 3.75 -65.45
C VAL A 3 -56.20 3.17 -66.10
N ALA A 4 -55.44 2.30 -65.55
CA ALA A 4 -55.74 0.99 -65.03
C ALA A 4 -54.61 0.40 -64.18
N ARG A 5 -55.01 -0.46 -63.27
CA ARG A 5 -54.19 -1.37 -62.45
C ARG A 5 -53.81 -2.61 -63.25
N GLY A 6 -52.76 -3.23 -62.82
CA GLY A 6 -52.53 -4.67 -63.16
C GLY A 6 -51.20 -5.14 -62.58
N PRO A 7 -51.00 -6.43 -62.29
CA PRO A 7 -51.04 -6.97 -60.93
C PRO A 7 -49.66 -7.52 -60.46
N HIS A 8 -49.59 -7.79 -59.15
CA HIS A 8 -48.50 -8.59 -58.55
C HIS A 8 -48.45 -10.02 -59.09
N PRO A 9 -47.25 -10.64 -59.11
CA PRO A 9 -47.04 -11.87 -58.36
C PRO A 9 -45.74 -11.80 -57.57
N GLY A 10 -45.48 -12.41 -56.52
CA GLY A 10 -45.84 -13.61 -55.88
C GLY A 10 -44.78 -13.84 -54.82
N ALA A 11 -45.21 -14.07 -53.60
CA ALA A 11 -44.35 -14.49 -52.49
C ALA A 11 -43.75 -15.86 -52.74
N ASN A 12 -42.51 -16.05 -52.38
CA ASN A 12 -41.98 -17.33 -51.81
C ASN A 12 -40.55 -17.11 -51.41
N GLY A 13 -40.25 -17.02 -50.12
CA GLY A 13 -39.70 -18.16 -49.38
C GLY A 13 -38.18 -18.15 -49.38
N TRP A 14 -37.56 -17.43 -48.41
CA TRP A 14 -36.29 -17.87 -47.82
C TRP A 14 -36.36 -17.64 -46.31
N LEU A 15 -36.87 -18.65 -45.58
CA LEU A 15 -36.63 -18.82 -44.16
C LEU A 15 -35.22 -19.40 -44.00
N GLY A 16 -34.21 -18.54 -43.96
CA GLY A 16 -32.90 -18.89 -43.49
C GLY A 16 -32.93 -18.86 -41.97
N SER A 17 -32.82 -20.02 -41.36
CA SER A 17 -32.70 -20.21 -39.92
C SER A 17 -31.52 -19.40 -39.35
N TRP A 18 -31.82 -18.31 -38.67
CA TRP A 18 -30.85 -17.59 -37.87
C TRP A 18 -30.68 -18.32 -36.53
N SER A 19 -29.63 -19.17 -36.43
CA SER A 19 -29.15 -19.70 -35.15
C SER A 19 -28.34 -18.61 -34.45
N PRO A 20 -28.67 -18.21 -33.21
CA PRO A 20 -27.77 -17.36 -32.44
C PRO A 20 -26.51 -18.18 -32.16
N ARG A 21 -25.38 -17.70 -32.68
CA ARG A 21 -24.07 -18.18 -32.24
C ARG A 21 -23.97 -17.93 -30.74
N SER A 22 -23.69 -19.02 -30.02
CA SER A 22 -23.30 -19.02 -28.63
C SER A 22 -22.38 -17.83 -28.35
N SER A 23 -22.75 -17.02 -27.37
CA SER A 23 -21.89 -16.04 -26.75
C SER A 23 -20.74 -16.80 -26.10
N ASP A 24 -19.67 -17.04 -26.86
CA ASP A 24 -18.39 -17.39 -26.29
C ASP A 24 -18.00 -16.22 -25.42
N GLY A 25 -17.98 -16.46 -24.10
CA GLY A 25 -17.66 -15.50 -23.10
C GLY A 25 -16.27 -14.90 -23.37
N PHE A 26 -16.25 -13.66 -23.80
CA PHE A 26 -15.10 -12.81 -23.67
C PHE A 26 -14.94 -12.55 -22.16
N HIS A 27 -14.32 -13.48 -21.47
CA HIS A 27 -13.61 -13.17 -20.23
C HIS A 27 -12.43 -12.30 -20.67
N GLY A 28 -12.66 -11.00 -20.68
CA GLY A 28 -11.57 -10.05 -20.71
C GLY A 28 -10.68 -10.38 -19.52
N LYS A 29 -9.51 -10.98 -19.78
CA LYS A 29 -8.42 -10.99 -18.81
C LYS A 29 -8.14 -9.51 -18.57
N GLY A 30 -8.58 -8.99 -17.41
CA GLY A 30 -8.12 -7.69 -16.92
C GLY A 30 -6.60 -7.71 -17.02
N VAL A 31 -6.02 -6.64 -17.49
CA VAL A 31 -4.56 -6.48 -17.49
C VAL A 31 -4.13 -6.70 -16.05
N GLU A 32 -3.47 -7.82 -15.81
CA GLU A 32 -2.93 -8.15 -14.48
C GLU A 32 -1.84 -7.12 -14.22
N VAL A 33 -2.10 -6.22 -13.27
CA VAL A 33 -1.15 -5.15 -12.92
C VAL A 33 0.02 -5.82 -12.20
N SER A 34 1.20 -5.75 -12.81
CA SER A 34 2.45 -6.20 -12.21
C SER A 34 3.31 -4.99 -11.86
N VAL A 35 4.01 -5.06 -10.74
CA VAL A 35 4.86 -3.98 -10.20
C VAL A 35 6.32 -4.40 -10.35
N GLY A 36 7.06 -3.67 -11.15
CA GLY A 36 8.48 -3.90 -11.40
C GLY A 36 9.39 -2.98 -10.58
N TYR A 37 10.70 -3.08 -10.87
CA TYR A 37 11.72 -2.25 -10.21
C TYR A 37 11.42 -0.75 -10.29
N GLU A 38 11.05 -0.24 -11.47
CA GLU A 38 10.78 1.19 -11.71
C GLU A 38 9.53 1.67 -10.93
N ASP A 39 8.55 0.80 -10.74
CA ASP A 39 7.34 1.12 -9.97
C ASP A 39 7.66 1.22 -8.48
N VAL A 40 8.54 0.33 -7.99
CA VAL A 40 9.02 0.39 -6.59
C VAL A 40 9.94 1.59 -6.37
N ASP A 41 10.84 1.91 -7.29
CA ASP A 41 11.67 3.13 -7.20
C ASP A 41 10.77 4.38 -7.13
N ARG A 42 9.76 4.46 -8.00
CA ARG A 42 8.77 5.54 -7.99
C ARG A 42 8.02 5.63 -6.66
N LEU A 43 7.60 4.49 -6.10
CA LEU A 43 6.96 4.43 -4.78
C LEU A 43 7.89 5.01 -3.70
N ILE A 44 9.15 4.60 -3.66
CA ILE A 44 10.08 5.07 -2.62
C ILE A 44 10.31 6.58 -2.74
N ARG A 45 10.43 7.11 -3.96
CA ARG A 45 10.55 8.56 -4.21
C ARG A 45 9.28 9.31 -3.78
N ALA A 46 8.11 8.83 -4.18
CA ALA A 46 6.83 9.42 -3.78
C ALA A 46 6.65 9.41 -2.26
N TYR A 47 7.01 8.32 -1.59
CA TYR A 47 6.93 8.25 -0.13
C TYR A 47 7.94 9.20 0.55
N ALA A 48 9.13 9.35 -0.01
CA ALA A 48 10.11 10.34 0.51
C ALA A 48 9.58 11.77 0.39
N ASP A 49 8.93 12.12 -0.72
CA ASP A 49 8.30 13.42 -0.92
C ASP A 49 7.14 13.63 0.08
N VAL A 50 6.26 12.63 0.26
CA VAL A 50 5.18 12.67 1.26
C VAL A 50 5.74 12.88 2.67
N ILE A 51 6.80 12.17 3.05
CA ILE A 51 7.44 12.34 4.36
C ILE A 51 8.08 13.74 4.50
N ALA A 52 8.67 14.28 3.45
CA ALA A 52 9.23 15.64 3.46
C ALA A 52 8.13 16.70 3.67
N ASP A 53 7.02 16.56 2.96
CA ASP A 53 5.86 17.47 3.06
C ASP A 53 5.18 17.38 4.43
N GLN A 54 5.09 16.18 4.98
CA GLN A 54 4.43 15.90 6.27
C GLN A 54 5.39 15.97 7.48
N LYS A 55 6.66 16.32 7.27
CA LYS A 55 7.71 16.31 8.29
C LYS A 55 7.31 17.09 9.55
N ASP A 56 6.83 18.31 9.38
CA ASP A 56 6.50 19.18 10.51
C ASP A 56 5.23 18.69 11.24
N TYR A 57 4.25 18.17 10.49
CA TYR A 57 3.06 17.56 11.09
C TYR A 57 3.39 16.30 11.90
N LEU A 58 4.21 15.40 11.37
CA LEU A 58 4.66 14.20 12.08
C LEU A 58 5.48 14.56 13.33
N THR A 59 6.30 15.61 13.26
CA THR A 59 7.04 16.13 14.40
C THR A 59 6.11 16.74 15.45
N GLN A 60 5.06 17.45 15.02
CA GLN A 60 4.04 18.00 15.93
C GLN A 60 3.25 16.89 16.64
N LEU A 61 2.85 15.83 15.95
CA LEU A 61 2.19 14.66 16.56
C LEU A 61 3.09 14.05 17.64
N ASP A 62 4.36 13.86 17.31
CA ASP A 62 5.33 13.28 18.23
C ASP A 62 5.63 14.19 19.42
N SER A 63 5.59 15.52 19.25
CA SER A 63 5.79 16.47 20.36
C SER A 63 4.76 16.35 21.46
N ALA A 64 3.57 15.87 21.14
CA ALA A 64 2.48 15.70 22.10
C ALA A 64 2.65 14.45 22.99
N ILE A 65 3.29 13.40 22.47
CA ILE A 65 3.37 12.08 23.14
C ILE A 65 4.76 11.43 23.08
N GLY A 66 5.75 12.10 22.50
CA GLY A 66 7.11 11.58 22.30
C GLY A 66 8.19 12.61 22.60
N ASP A 67 9.21 12.69 21.74
CA ASP A 67 10.38 13.58 21.87
C ASP A 67 10.54 14.56 20.69
N ALA A 68 9.47 14.74 19.90
CA ALA A 68 9.39 15.72 18.81
C ALA A 68 10.43 15.49 17.69
N ASP A 69 10.78 14.26 17.38
CA ASP A 69 11.82 13.97 16.39
C ASP A 69 11.37 13.04 15.24
N HIS A 70 10.18 12.43 15.32
CA HIS A 70 9.73 11.41 14.38
C HIS A 70 9.75 11.90 12.92
N GLY A 71 9.14 13.04 12.63
CA GLY A 71 9.11 13.58 11.27
C GLY A 71 10.50 13.92 10.73
N ILE A 72 11.34 14.52 11.59
CA ILE A 72 12.73 14.87 11.25
C ILE A 72 13.54 13.61 10.96
N ASN A 73 13.44 12.59 11.80
CA ASN A 73 14.16 11.34 11.66
C ASN A 73 13.72 10.56 10.41
N MET A 74 12.41 10.48 10.16
CA MET A 74 11.87 9.82 8.96
C MET A 74 12.32 10.53 7.68
N ASN A 75 12.21 11.86 7.62
CA ASN A 75 12.69 12.61 6.46
C ASN A 75 14.19 12.40 6.22
N ARG A 76 15.02 12.49 7.25
CA ARG A 76 16.46 12.22 7.12
C ARG A 76 16.74 10.83 6.57
N GLY A 77 16.02 9.81 7.07
CA GLY A 77 16.17 8.43 6.61
C GLY A 77 15.75 8.24 5.15
N MET A 78 14.63 8.82 4.75
CA MET A 78 14.15 8.72 3.36
C MET A 78 15.08 9.45 2.38
N GLN A 79 15.59 10.64 2.74
CA GLN A 79 16.59 11.33 1.90
C GLN A 79 17.88 10.52 1.75
N ALA A 80 18.34 9.86 2.81
CA ALA A 80 19.51 8.97 2.73
C ALA A 80 19.23 7.73 1.85
N ALA A 81 17.99 7.20 1.91
CA ALA A 81 17.58 6.10 1.04
C ALA A 81 17.57 6.51 -0.45
N LEU A 82 17.04 7.69 -0.79
CA LEU A 82 17.11 8.23 -2.16
C LEU A 82 18.54 8.38 -2.64
N ALA A 83 19.41 9.00 -1.86
CA ALA A 83 20.82 9.15 -2.21
C ALA A 83 21.54 7.81 -2.42
N LYS A 84 21.11 6.77 -1.68
CA LYS A 84 21.62 5.41 -1.87
C LYS A 84 21.14 4.79 -3.19
N LEU A 85 19.87 4.98 -3.54
CA LEU A 85 19.28 4.45 -4.78
C LEU A 85 19.85 5.13 -6.03
N ASP A 86 20.06 6.46 -5.99
CA ASP A 86 20.64 7.22 -7.10
C ASP A 86 22.05 6.74 -7.52
N GLY A 87 22.78 6.09 -6.61
CA GLY A 87 24.11 5.52 -6.85
C GLY A 87 24.12 4.02 -7.17
N GLN A 88 22.95 3.37 -7.30
CA GLN A 88 22.87 1.93 -7.56
C GLN A 88 22.44 1.61 -8.99
N ALA A 89 22.99 0.51 -9.53
CA ALA A 89 22.44 -0.08 -10.74
C ALA A 89 21.08 -0.73 -10.44
N PRO A 90 20.14 -0.72 -11.40
CA PRO A 90 18.89 -1.46 -11.27
C PRO A 90 19.14 -2.93 -10.91
N GLY A 91 18.32 -3.46 -10.00
CA GLY A 91 18.36 -4.84 -9.55
C GLY A 91 16.95 -5.46 -9.54
N ASP A 92 16.75 -6.51 -8.79
CA ASP A 92 15.41 -7.04 -8.54
C ASP A 92 14.65 -6.18 -7.51
N VAL A 93 13.33 -6.34 -7.45
CA VAL A 93 12.42 -5.63 -6.52
C VAL A 93 12.87 -5.82 -5.06
N GLY A 94 13.28 -7.03 -4.70
CA GLY A 94 13.71 -7.33 -3.35
C GLY A 94 15.01 -6.64 -2.96
N ALA A 95 15.94 -6.51 -3.89
CA ALA A 95 17.20 -5.80 -3.67
C ALA A 95 16.97 -4.32 -3.36
N LEU A 96 16.03 -3.68 -4.08
CA LEU A 96 15.66 -2.28 -3.84
C LEU A 96 15.09 -2.09 -2.43
N PHE A 97 14.08 -2.87 -2.04
CA PHE A 97 13.52 -2.80 -0.69
C PHE A 97 14.57 -3.05 0.41
N LYS A 98 15.48 -4.01 0.20
CA LYS A 98 16.58 -4.28 1.15
C LYS A 98 17.53 -3.09 1.27
N ALA A 99 17.88 -2.44 0.17
CA ALA A 99 18.73 -1.24 0.19
C ALA A 99 18.10 -0.11 1.00
N VAL A 100 16.80 0.13 0.81
CA VAL A 100 16.03 1.09 1.62
C VAL A 100 16.04 0.68 3.09
N GLY A 101 15.69 -0.57 3.40
CA GLY A 101 15.62 -1.07 4.78
C GLY A 101 16.94 -0.94 5.53
N MET A 102 18.05 -1.33 4.91
CA MET A 102 19.40 -1.18 5.50
C MET A 102 19.77 0.27 5.77
N THR A 103 19.42 1.16 4.84
CA THR A 103 19.67 2.60 5.00
C THR A 103 18.85 3.16 6.16
N LEU A 104 17.56 2.82 6.27
CA LEU A 104 16.71 3.29 7.37
C LEU A 104 17.20 2.81 8.74
N VAL A 105 17.66 1.55 8.86
CA VAL A 105 18.25 1.04 10.11
C VAL A 105 19.41 1.93 10.59
N SER A 106 20.23 2.41 9.66
CA SER A 106 21.46 3.15 10.00
C SER A 106 21.26 4.66 10.13
N THR A 107 20.15 5.21 9.59
CA THR A 107 20.00 6.68 9.48
C THR A 107 18.80 7.24 10.24
N VAL A 108 17.75 6.46 10.45
CA VAL A 108 16.59 6.90 11.25
C VAL A 108 16.86 6.70 12.73
N GLY A 109 16.68 7.76 13.50
CA GLY A 109 16.83 7.71 14.96
C GLY A 109 15.69 7.02 15.68
N GLY A 110 15.86 6.78 16.97
CA GLY A 110 14.85 6.23 17.85
C GLY A 110 14.38 4.82 17.45
N ALA A 111 13.13 4.48 17.77
CA ALA A 111 12.52 3.20 17.41
C ALA A 111 12.17 3.11 15.92
N GLY A 112 12.00 4.24 15.24
CA GLY A 112 11.63 4.29 13.81
C GLY A 112 12.63 3.57 12.92
N GLY A 113 13.93 3.74 13.13
CA GLY A 113 14.97 3.10 12.34
C GLY A 113 14.85 1.57 12.33
N PRO A 114 14.94 0.92 13.47
CA PRO A 114 14.77 -0.52 13.56
C PRO A 114 13.42 -1.03 13.03
N LEU A 115 12.32 -0.31 13.22
CA LEU A 115 10.98 -0.75 12.83
C LEU A 115 10.74 -0.59 11.32
N TYR A 116 10.97 0.61 10.76
CA TYR A 116 10.86 0.84 9.31
C TYR A 116 11.92 0.06 8.54
N GLY A 117 13.15 -0.02 9.09
CA GLY A 117 14.18 -0.87 8.51
C GLY A 117 13.74 -2.33 8.44
N THR A 118 13.14 -2.88 9.50
CA THR A 118 12.60 -4.24 9.49
C THR A 118 11.46 -4.39 8.47
N LEU A 119 10.53 -3.42 8.40
CA LEU A 119 9.46 -3.43 7.42
C LEU A 119 10.01 -3.60 6.00
N PHE A 120 10.91 -2.73 5.57
CA PHE A 120 11.47 -2.77 4.22
C PHE A 120 12.38 -3.99 3.99
N LEU A 121 13.13 -4.45 5.00
CA LEU A 121 13.93 -5.68 4.89
C LEU A 121 13.06 -6.92 4.69
N GLN A 122 11.90 -7.01 5.35
CA GLN A 122 10.97 -8.11 5.17
C GLN A 122 10.27 -8.05 3.81
N LEU A 123 9.84 -6.86 3.34
CA LEU A 123 9.36 -6.67 1.97
C LEU A 123 10.40 -7.20 0.97
N GLY A 124 11.65 -6.78 1.13
CA GLY A 124 12.74 -7.19 0.24
C GLY A 124 13.12 -8.67 0.35
N THR A 125 12.88 -9.31 1.48
CA THR A 125 13.11 -10.75 1.64
C THR A 125 12.03 -11.56 0.96
N ALA A 126 10.77 -11.15 1.09
CA ALA A 126 9.63 -11.82 0.48
C ALA A 126 9.59 -11.66 -1.05
N THR A 127 10.20 -10.60 -1.58
CA THR A 127 10.24 -10.31 -3.03
C THR A 127 11.62 -10.56 -3.66
N ALA A 128 12.52 -11.25 -2.96
CA ALA A 128 13.88 -11.50 -3.44
C ALA A 128 13.90 -12.29 -4.75
N GLY A 129 14.68 -11.83 -5.73
CA GLY A 129 14.84 -12.46 -7.03
C GLY A 129 13.64 -12.25 -7.97
N LYS A 130 12.65 -11.43 -7.60
CA LYS A 130 11.53 -11.11 -8.47
C LYS A 130 11.83 -9.87 -9.29
N GLU A 131 11.69 -9.99 -10.62
CA GLU A 131 11.74 -8.84 -11.54
C GLU A 131 10.45 -8.02 -11.47
N VAL A 132 9.32 -8.72 -11.28
CA VAL A 132 8.00 -8.14 -11.04
C VAL A 132 7.30 -8.86 -9.90
N ILE A 133 6.41 -8.16 -9.21
CA ILE A 133 5.52 -8.70 -8.19
C ILE A 133 4.07 -8.52 -8.63
N GLU A 134 3.25 -9.50 -8.33
CA GLU A 134 1.81 -9.52 -8.55
C GLU A 134 1.05 -9.34 -7.22
N ALA A 135 -0.27 -9.28 -7.30
CA ALA A 135 -1.13 -9.08 -6.14
C ALA A 135 -0.87 -10.09 -5.00
N ALA A 136 -0.68 -11.37 -5.33
CA ALA A 136 -0.39 -12.41 -4.34
C ALA A 136 1.00 -12.26 -3.71
N ASP A 137 1.99 -11.81 -4.49
CA ASP A 137 3.33 -11.54 -4.00
C ASP A 137 3.34 -10.38 -3.02
N TRP A 138 2.58 -9.33 -3.34
CA TRP A 138 2.43 -8.18 -2.43
C TRP A 138 1.72 -8.57 -1.12
N ALA A 139 0.68 -9.42 -1.17
CA ALA A 139 0.03 -9.95 0.03
C ALA A 139 1.04 -10.66 0.94
N ALA A 140 1.83 -11.57 0.38
CA ALA A 140 2.85 -12.29 1.13
C ALA A 140 3.93 -11.35 1.71
N ALA A 141 4.37 -10.38 0.92
CA ALA A 141 5.37 -9.40 1.33
C ALA A 141 4.85 -8.48 2.45
N LEU A 142 3.63 -7.98 2.33
CA LEU A 142 2.99 -7.15 3.34
C LEU A 142 2.79 -7.92 4.65
N SER A 143 2.31 -9.18 4.58
CA SER A 143 2.17 -10.06 5.74
C SER A 143 3.51 -10.30 6.45
N ALA A 144 4.58 -10.59 5.69
CA ALA A 144 5.92 -10.78 6.25
C ALA A 144 6.43 -9.48 6.92
N ALA A 145 6.20 -8.32 6.28
CA ALA A 145 6.61 -7.03 6.80
C ALA A 145 5.90 -6.70 8.12
N VAL A 146 4.57 -6.87 8.19
CA VAL A 146 3.78 -6.64 9.40
C VAL A 146 4.24 -7.57 10.53
N ALA A 147 4.39 -8.86 10.25
CA ALA A 147 4.88 -9.83 11.24
C ALA A 147 6.29 -9.47 11.75
N GLY A 148 7.18 -9.03 10.87
CA GLY A 148 8.52 -8.57 11.22
C GLY A 148 8.50 -7.36 12.15
N VAL A 149 7.65 -6.36 11.85
CA VAL A 149 7.48 -5.17 12.68
C VAL A 149 6.93 -5.54 14.05
N GLN A 150 5.91 -6.41 14.13
CA GLN A 150 5.36 -6.89 15.38
C GLN A 150 6.41 -7.62 16.23
N ALA A 151 7.15 -8.54 15.63
CA ALA A 151 8.21 -9.28 16.31
C ALA A 151 9.31 -8.34 16.83
N ARG A 152 9.71 -7.33 16.02
CA ARG A 152 10.76 -6.37 16.38
C ARG A 152 10.33 -5.43 17.48
N GLY A 153 9.11 -4.88 17.39
CA GLY A 153 8.56 -3.92 18.33
C GLY A 153 7.89 -4.57 19.54
N LYS A 154 7.61 -5.87 19.47
CA LYS A 154 6.78 -6.60 20.46
C LYS A 154 5.46 -5.88 20.71
N ALA A 155 4.87 -5.32 19.64
CA ALA A 155 3.66 -4.55 19.71
C ALA A 155 2.46 -5.38 19.26
N GLU A 156 1.37 -5.22 19.97
CA GLU A 156 0.08 -5.85 19.69
C GLU A 156 -0.92 -4.79 19.20
N PRO A 157 -2.01 -5.19 18.55
CA PRO A 157 -3.10 -4.28 18.24
C PRO A 157 -3.55 -3.48 19.47
N GLN A 158 -3.82 -2.19 19.29
CA GLN A 158 -4.21 -1.25 20.33
C GLN A 158 -3.10 -0.86 21.33
N ASP A 159 -1.84 -1.14 21.00
CA ASP A 159 -0.70 -0.63 21.77
C ASP A 159 -0.36 0.83 21.46
N LYS A 160 -1.07 1.43 20.49
CA LYS A 160 -0.87 2.80 19.97
C LYS A 160 0.50 2.94 19.32
N THR A 161 0.65 2.25 18.19
CA THR A 161 1.89 2.17 17.41
C THR A 161 1.60 2.04 15.91
N MET A 162 2.65 1.99 15.10
CA MET A 162 2.53 1.76 13.66
C MET A 162 1.76 0.46 13.29
N VAL A 163 1.72 -0.55 14.16
CA VAL A 163 0.99 -1.79 13.87
C VAL A 163 -0.52 -1.59 13.84
N ASP A 164 -1.02 -0.56 14.51
CA ASP A 164 -2.45 -0.21 14.51
C ASP A 164 -2.94 0.32 13.15
N ALA A 165 -2.03 0.78 12.30
CA ALA A 165 -2.32 1.08 10.89
C ALA A 165 -1.97 -0.10 9.97
N LEU A 166 -0.85 -0.77 10.21
CA LEU A 166 -0.33 -1.81 9.31
C LEU A 166 -1.14 -3.11 9.34
N ILE A 167 -1.63 -3.53 10.51
CA ILE A 167 -2.43 -4.77 10.63
C ILE A 167 -3.76 -4.63 9.88
N PRO A 168 -4.58 -3.58 10.11
CA PRO A 168 -5.80 -3.39 9.33
C PRO A 168 -5.55 -3.27 7.83
N ALA A 169 -4.44 -2.63 7.43
CA ALA A 169 -4.05 -2.52 6.02
C ALA A 169 -3.84 -3.88 5.37
N ARG A 170 -3.06 -4.76 6.02
CA ARG A 170 -2.81 -6.13 5.57
C ARG A 170 -4.10 -6.92 5.49
N ASP A 171 -4.88 -6.92 6.57
CA ASP A 171 -6.09 -7.73 6.68
C ASP A 171 -7.13 -7.33 5.62
N ALA A 172 -7.29 -6.02 5.37
CA ALA A 172 -8.19 -5.52 4.34
C ALA A 172 -7.70 -5.85 2.92
N TYR A 173 -6.37 -5.83 2.69
CA TYR A 173 -5.80 -6.23 1.42
C TYR A 173 -6.04 -7.71 1.13
N GLU A 174 -5.72 -8.58 2.09
CA GLU A 174 -5.92 -10.04 1.97
C GLU A 174 -7.40 -10.41 1.80
N ALA A 175 -8.29 -9.78 2.58
CA ALA A 175 -9.73 -9.99 2.44
C ALA A 175 -10.23 -9.56 1.06
N ALA A 176 -9.78 -8.41 0.55
CA ALA A 176 -10.15 -7.94 -0.78
C ALA A 176 -9.77 -8.92 -1.88
N LEU A 177 -8.55 -9.47 -1.84
CA LEU A 177 -8.12 -10.51 -2.78
C LEU A 177 -8.94 -11.80 -2.64
N GLY A 178 -9.26 -12.20 -1.41
CA GLY A 178 -10.13 -13.35 -1.12
C GLY A 178 -11.52 -13.18 -1.71
N ASP A 179 -12.04 -11.96 -1.77
CA ASP A 179 -13.32 -11.58 -2.39
C ASP A 179 -13.23 -11.44 -3.92
N GLY A 180 -12.05 -11.62 -4.52
CA GLY A 180 -11.85 -11.50 -5.96
C GLY A 180 -11.73 -10.05 -6.45
N ALA A 181 -11.40 -9.09 -5.57
CA ALA A 181 -11.14 -7.71 -5.96
C ALA A 181 -9.89 -7.61 -6.86
N THR A 182 -9.83 -6.57 -7.68
CA THR A 182 -8.64 -6.26 -8.47
C THR A 182 -7.48 -5.85 -7.54
N PHE A 183 -6.24 -5.93 -8.05
CA PHE A 183 -5.06 -5.44 -7.33
C PHE A 183 -5.24 -3.98 -6.87
N ALA A 184 -5.70 -3.12 -7.78
CA ALA A 184 -5.97 -1.72 -7.49
C ALA A 184 -7.01 -1.51 -6.39
N ASP A 185 -8.12 -2.25 -6.42
CA ASP A 185 -9.17 -2.14 -5.40
C ASP A 185 -8.71 -2.68 -4.04
N ALA A 186 -7.91 -3.75 -4.04
CA ALA A 186 -7.30 -4.28 -2.82
C ALA A 186 -6.34 -3.26 -2.18
N LEU A 187 -5.52 -2.56 -2.98
CA LEU A 187 -4.66 -1.48 -2.49
C LEU A 187 -5.46 -0.31 -1.90
N ARG A 188 -6.54 0.12 -2.56
CA ARG A 188 -7.41 1.20 -2.05
C ARG A 188 -8.08 0.82 -0.74
N ARG A 189 -8.61 -0.43 -0.62
CA ARG A 189 -9.19 -0.93 0.64
C ARG A 189 -8.15 -1.00 1.75
N SER A 190 -6.93 -1.43 1.44
CA SER A 190 -5.79 -1.44 2.36
C SER A 190 -5.48 -0.04 2.89
N ALA A 191 -5.41 0.96 2.01
CA ALA A 191 -5.14 2.35 2.38
C ALA A 191 -6.24 2.95 3.29
N THR A 192 -7.51 2.65 2.99
CA THR A 192 -8.66 3.06 3.81
C THR A 192 -8.59 2.44 5.20
N ALA A 193 -8.34 1.14 5.29
CA ALA A 193 -8.23 0.45 6.57
C ALA A 193 -7.03 0.94 7.40
N ALA A 194 -5.91 1.27 6.75
CA ALA A 194 -4.76 1.89 7.41
C ALA A 194 -5.11 3.25 8.01
N GLU A 195 -5.89 4.07 7.30
CA GLU A 195 -6.35 5.38 7.77
C GLU A 195 -7.25 5.25 9.00
N GLU A 196 -8.21 4.32 8.95
CA GLU A 196 -9.11 4.05 10.07
C GLU A 196 -8.33 3.55 11.30
N GLY A 197 -7.38 2.63 11.10
CA GLY A 197 -6.51 2.12 12.15
C GLY A 197 -5.64 3.22 12.76
N MET A 198 -5.08 4.09 11.95
CA MET A 198 -4.33 5.27 12.40
C MET A 198 -5.21 6.20 13.25
N LYS A 199 -6.41 6.53 12.78
CA LYS A 199 -7.38 7.37 13.52
C LYS A 199 -7.82 6.72 14.84
N ALA A 200 -7.96 5.40 14.85
CA ALA A 200 -8.32 4.63 16.03
C ALA A 200 -7.26 4.71 17.15
N THR A 201 -6.03 5.13 16.87
CA THR A 201 -5.01 5.34 17.90
C THR A 201 -5.32 6.53 18.82
N ILE A 202 -6.17 7.49 18.40
CA ILE A 202 -6.42 8.73 19.14
C ILE A 202 -6.93 8.45 20.58
N PRO A 203 -7.98 7.66 20.81
CA PRO A 203 -8.49 7.43 22.15
C PRO A 203 -7.64 6.45 22.99
N LEU A 204 -6.67 5.74 22.37
CA LEU A 204 -5.89 4.73 23.07
C LEU A 204 -4.88 5.33 24.04
N VAL A 205 -4.68 4.64 25.15
CA VAL A 205 -3.53 4.84 26.04
C VAL A 205 -2.35 4.04 25.48
N ALA A 206 -1.23 4.70 25.27
CA ALA A 206 -0.04 4.06 24.69
C ALA A 206 0.54 3.02 25.65
N ARG A 207 0.86 1.84 25.12
CA ARG A 207 1.50 0.73 25.85
C ARG A 207 2.95 0.49 25.40
N LYS A 208 3.37 1.12 24.31
CA LYS A 208 4.71 0.98 23.73
C LYS A 208 5.33 2.33 23.39
N GLY A 209 6.63 2.31 23.17
CA GLY A 209 7.39 3.51 22.80
C GLY A 209 7.42 4.60 23.88
N ARG A 210 7.85 5.79 23.50
CA ARG A 210 7.98 6.94 24.44
C ARG A 210 6.61 7.39 24.97
N ALA A 211 5.57 7.31 24.16
CA ALA A 211 4.20 7.67 24.54
C ALA A 211 3.71 6.90 25.75
N SER A 212 4.18 5.68 25.97
CA SER A 212 3.77 4.85 27.12
C SER A 212 4.20 5.43 28.47
N TYR A 213 5.23 6.26 28.51
CA TYR A 213 5.67 6.92 29.74
C TYR A 213 4.68 8.00 30.23
N LEU A 214 3.78 8.45 29.35
CA LEU A 214 2.75 9.43 29.69
C LEU A 214 1.50 8.79 30.36
N GLY A 215 1.34 7.46 30.24
CA GLY A 215 0.13 6.77 30.71
C GLY A 215 -1.13 7.37 30.07
N GLU A 216 -2.16 7.65 30.87
CA GLU A 216 -3.44 8.22 30.43
C GLU A 216 -3.30 9.54 29.63
N ARG A 217 -2.25 10.30 29.87
CA ARG A 217 -2.00 11.56 29.12
C ARG A 217 -1.66 11.32 27.65
N SER A 218 -1.37 10.09 27.24
CA SER A 218 -1.17 9.74 25.84
C SER A 218 -2.48 9.61 25.05
N ALA A 219 -3.62 9.44 25.75
CA ALA A 219 -4.94 9.42 25.11
C ALA A 219 -5.33 10.80 24.58
N GLY A 220 -6.12 10.83 23.51
CA GLY A 220 -6.54 12.06 22.82
C GLY A 220 -5.56 12.55 21.74
N HIS A 221 -4.41 11.90 21.58
CA HIS A 221 -3.39 12.23 20.57
C HIS A 221 -3.25 11.10 19.56
N GLN A 222 -3.06 11.46 18.29
CA GLN A 222 -2.80 10.52 17.21
C GLN A 222 -1.36 10.02 17.26
N ASP A 223 -1.13 8.73 17.00
CA ASP A 223 0.22 8.15 16.99
C ASP A 223 1.01 8.57 15.74
N PRO A 224 2.23 9.14 15.87
CA PRO A 224 3.04 9.54 14.73
C PRO A 224 3.52 8.36 13.89
N GLY A 225 3.79 7.21 14.52
CA GLY A 225 4.21 5.98 13.83
C GLY A 225 3.07 5.37 13.00
N ALA A 226 1.85 5.32 13.55
CA ALA A 226 0.66 4.90 12.80
C ALA A 226 0.38 5.85 11.62
N THR A 227 0.59 7.17 11.83
CA THR A 227 0.38 8.18 10.79
C THR A 227 1.36 8.01 9.63
N SER A 228 2.65 7.90 9.89
CA SER A 228 3.64 7.68 8.83
C SER A 228 3.48 6.32 8.14
N SER A 229 2.98 5.31 8.85
CA SER A 229 2.66 3.99 8.27
C SER A 229 1.44 4.05 7.35
N TRP A 230 0.37 4.75 7.75
CA TRP A 230 -0.76 5.02 6.86
C TRP A 230 -0.32 5.78 5.60
N LEU A 231 0.51 6.82 5.75
CA LEU A 231 1.06 7.56 4.61
C LEU A 231 1.82 6.64 3.64
N LEU A 232 2.59 5.66 4.13
CA LEU A 232 3.24 4.66 3.28
C LEU A 232 2.22 3.82 2.51
N VAL A 233 1.24 3.24 3.21
CA VAL A 233 0.21 2.38 2.57
C VAL A 233 -0.62 3.18 1.57
N LYS A 234 -0.96 4.43 1.90
CA LYS A 234 -1.63 5.34 0.98
C LYS A 234 -0.79 5.61 -0.27
N THR A 235 0.51 5.90 -0.10
CA THR A 235 1.42 6.13 -1.24
C THR A 235 1.52 4.88 -2.14
N VAL A 236 1.52 3.67 -1.56
CA VAL A 236 1.45 2.42 -2.35
C VAL A 236 0.18 2.41 -3.21
N ALA A 237 -0.98 2.72 -2.64
CA ALA A 237 -2.24 2.77 -3.39
C ALA A 237 -2.21 3.86 -4.47
N ASP A 238 -1.76 5.06 -4.14
CA ASP A 238 -1.69 6.19 -5.06
C ASP A 238 -0.73 5.92 -6.26
N THR A 239 0.35 5.16 -6.04
CA THR A 239 1.35 4.90 -7.10
C THR A 239 1.05 3.66 -7.93
N TRP A 240 0.40 2.64 -7.37
CA TRP A 240 0.23 1.34 -8.05
C TRP A 240 -1.21 1.02 -8.44
N ALA A 241 -2.22 1.69 -7.84
CA ALA A 241 -3.62 1.40 -8.18
C ALA A 241 -4.07 2.03 -9.52
N GLY A 242 -3.28 2.92 -10.09
CA GLY A 242 -3.68 3.69 -11.28
C GLY A 242 -4.86 4.64 -11.00
N ASP A 243 -5.15 5.48 -11.96
CA ASP A 243 -6.32 6.37 -11.97
C ASP A 243 -7.63 5.61 -12.25
#